data_98baa3b8e8091b8c85767d3ad4b7070a
#
_entry.id   98baa3b8e8091b8c85767d3ad4b7070a
#
_cell.length_a   1.000
_cell.length_b   1.000
_cell.length_c   1.000
_cell.angle_alpha   90.00
_cell.angle_beta   90.00
_cell.angle_gamma   90.00
#
_symmetry.space_group_name_H-M   'P 1'
#
loop_
_entity.id
_entity.type
_entity.pdbx_description
1 polymer ?
#
loop_
_entity_poly.entity_id
_entity_poly.type
_entity_poly.pdbx_seq_one_letter_code
_entity_poly.pdbx_strand_id
1 'polypeptide(L)'
;MNEIDWFFDAIRRRTAEGAYEAVNYHRFADDIVITVSEHHTKRGWAERALQRLQEQIAPLGVELNQEKTRLVNTLNGEAFGFLGFDLRRVRKRGGDGHFILMTPKKKARKAVKAKVRDIIARGGATPAQELVKRINATLAGWVNYFRAGNASRAFSEVRDYVEMKVRTLLTRRKRRRKRSVGWRRWSNEYLYDVLGLYWDWKIQPLPGVGRGDVKVAVGRQDS
;
A
#
# COMPACT_ATOMS: atom_id res chain seq x y z
N MET A 1 -21.96 -6.02 12.29
CA MET A 1 -20.99 -5.63 11.21
C MET A 1 -21.61 -5.82 9.82
N ASN A 2 -22.29 -6.92 9.50
CA ASN A 2 -22.99 -7.11 8.23
C ASN A 2 -24.08 -6.05 7.96
N GLU A 3 -24.72 -5.52 9.00
CA GLU A 3 -25.74 -4.48 8.89
C GLU A 3 -25.20 -3.18 8.28
N ILE A 4 -23.97 -2.80 8.63
CA ILE A 4 -23.30 -1.64 8.04
C ILE A 4 -23.05 -1.86 6.55
N ASP A 5 -22.60 -3.05 6.19
CA ASP A 5 -22.34 -3.40 4.80
C ASP A 5 -23.64 -3.35 3.97
N TRP A 6 -24.74 -3.89 4.50
CA TRP A 6 -26.04 -3.84 3.86
C TRP A 6 -26.60 -2.41 3.73
N PHE A 7 -26.41 -1.59 4.78
CA PHE A 7 -26.85 -0.21 4.77
C PHE A 7 -26.15 0.60 3.64
N PHE A 8 -24.80 0.49 3.57
CA PHE A 8 -24.06 1.20 2.53
C PHE A 8 -24.26 0.60 1.13
N ASP A 9 -24.49 -0.71 1.01
CA ASP A 9 -24.83 -1.32 -0.29
C ASP A 9 -26.21 -0.83 -0.78
N ALA A 10 -27.17 -0.66 0.11
CA ALA A 10 -28.47 -0.07 -0.22
C ALA A 10 -28.34 1.40 -0.66
N ILE A 11 -27.48 2.20 -0.01
CA ILE A 11 -27.19 3.57 -0.45
C ILE A 11 -26.55 3.56 -1.83
N ARG A 12 -25.56 2.70 -2.06
CA ARG A 12 -24.88 2.57 -3.35
C ARG A 12 -25.88 2.24 -4.46
N ARG A 13 -26.78 1.29 -4.26
CA ARG A 13 -27.81 0.92 -5.25
C ARG A 13 -28.74 2.09 -5.56
N ARG A 14 -29.29 2.76 -4.54
CA ARG A 14 -30.16 3.93 -4.72
C ARG A 14 -29.47 5.10 -5.43
N THR A 15 -28.16 5.29 -5.19
CA THR A 15 -27.42 6.36 -5.85
C THR A 15 -27.00 5.99 -7.27
N ALA A 16 -26.82 4.72 -7.59
CA ALA A 16 -26.53 4.23 -8.94
C ALA A 16 -27.76 4.34 -9.86
N GLU A 17 -28.97 4.03 -9.37
CA GLU A 17 -30.24 4.17 -10.10
C GLU A 17 -30.52 5.62 -10.50
N GLY A 18 -30.01 6.61 -9.74
CA GLY A 18 -30.17 8.04 -9.99
C GLY A 18 -29.13 8.68 -10.90
N ALA A 19 -28.42 7.93 -11.75
CA ALA A 19 -27.31 8.37 -12.60
C ALA A 19 -26.08 8.97 -11.85
N TYR A 20 -26.00 8.77 -10.55
CA TYR A 20 -24.93 9.29 -9.72
C TYR A 20 -24.39 8.20 -8.80
N GLU A 21 -23.27 7.60 -9.16
CA GLU A 21 -22.46 6.82 -8.21
C GLU A 21 -21.85 7.76 -7.15
N ALA A 22 -22.69 8.30 -6.28
CA ALA A 22 -22.28 9.35 -5.37
C ALA A 22 -21.53 8.79 -4.16
N VAL A 23 -21.84 7.55 -3.73
CA VAL A 23 -21.26 6.97 -2.51
C VAL A 23 -20.84 5.54 -2.76
N ASN A 24 -19.57 5.23 -2.50
CA ASN A 24 -19.07 3.86 -2.46
C ASN A 24 -18.47 3.56 -1.09
N TYR A 25 -18.69 2.35 -0.60
CA TYR A 25 -18.24 1.87 0.69
C TYR A 25 -17.31 0.67 0.50
N HIS A 26 -16.17 0.71 1.19
CA HIS A 26 -15.19 -0.36 1.18
C HIS A 26 -14.74 -0.64 2.61
N ARG A 27 -14.87 -1.87 3.06
CA ARG A 27 -14.42 -2.31 4.37
C ARG A 27 -13.45 -3.49 4.25
N PHE A 28 -12.43 -3.46 5.06
CA PHE A 28 -11.53 -4.58 5.26
C PHE A 28 -11.20 -4.68 6.75
N ALA A 29 -11.76 -5.68 7.42
CA ALA A 29 -11.72 -5.82 8.88
C ALA A 29 -12.21 -4.52 9.55
N ASP A 30 -11.34 -3.82 10.25
CA ASP A 30 -11.63 -2.57 10.98
C ASP A 30 -11.40 -1.31 10.15
N ASP A 31 -10.74 -1.44 8.99
CA ASP A 31 -10.49 -0.30 8.10
C ASP A 31 -11.68 -0.05 7.17
N ILE A 32 -12.29 1.13 7.27
CA ILE A 32 -13.43 1.57 6.44
C ILE A 32 -13.00 2.74 5.57
N VAL A 33 -13.36 2.71 4.29
CA VAL A 33 -13.22 3.81 3.34
C VAL A 33 -14.55 4.06 2.67
N ILE A 34 -15.10 5.26 2.83
CA ILE A 34 -16.27 5.72 2.10
C ILE A 34 -15.81 6.76 1.09
N THR A 35 -16.08 6.51 -0.18
CA THR A 35 -15.76 7.43 -1.26
C THR A 35 -17.03 8.14 -1.70
N VAL A 36 -16.95 9.46 -1.81
CA VAL A 36 -18.10 10.30 -2.16
C VAL A 36 -17.75 11.17 -3.35
N SER A 37 -18.56 11.11 -4.41
CA SER A 37 -18.49 12.05 -5.52
C SER A 37 -19.28 13.30 -5.16
N GLU A 38 -18.59 14.41 -4.84
CA GLU A 38 -19.24 15.68 -4.63
C GLU A 38 -19.20 16.54 -5.90
N HIS A 39 -20.38 16.84 -6.41
CA HIS A 39 -20.60 17.89 -7.39
C HIS A 39 -20.96 19.21 -6.68
N HIS A 40 -20.80 20.37 -7.34
CA HIS A 40 -21.11 21.68 -6.76
C HIS A 40 -22.53 21.78 -6.16
N THR A 41 -23.47 20.99 -6.67
CA THR A 41 -24.87 20.91 -6.17
C THR A 41 -25.05 19.99 -4.96
N LYS A 42 -24.00 19.25 -4.53
CA LYS A 42 -24.07 18.21 -3.50
C LYS A 42 -23.00 18.37 -2.43
N ARG A 43 -22.81 19.63 -1.96
CA ARG A 43 -21.90 19.91 -0.86
C ARG A 43 -22.39 19.26 0.44
N GLY A 44 -21.47 18.74 1.26
CA GLY A 44 -21.75 18.15 2.57
C GLY A 44 -22.16 16.68 2.53
N TRP A 45 -22.04 16.00 1.40
CA TRP A 45 -22.34 14.56 1.34
C TRP A 45 -21.29 13.70 2.07
N ALA A 46 -20.05 14.14 2.12
CA ALA A 46 -19.00 13.42 2.84
C ALA A 46 -19.26 13.46 4.36
N GLU A 47 -19.65 14.63 4.89
CA GLU A 47 -20.02 14.81 6.29
C GLU A 47 -21.28 13.99 6.65
N ARG A 48 -22.28 14.01 5.77
CA ARG A 48 -23.49 13.18 5.96
C ARG A 48 -23.18 11.69 5.94
N ALA A 49 -22.29 11.23 5.05
CA ALA A 49 -21.89 9.83 5.00
C ALA A 49 -21.17 9.41 6.29
N LEU A 50 -20.30 10.28 6.84
CA LEU A 50 -19.66 10.06 8.12
C LEU A 50 -20.66 10.01 9.27
N GLN A 51 -21.59 10.95 9.32
CA GLN A 51 -22.66 10.97 10.33
C GLN A 51 -23.51 9.69 10.26
N ARG A 52 -23.92 9.28 9.07
CA ARG A 52 -24.66 8.03 8.87
C ARG A 52 -23.89 6.79 9.31
N LEU A 53 -22.58 6.75 9.06
CA LEU A 53 -21.73 5.68 9.58
C LEU A 53 -21.76 5.65 11.11
N GLN A 54 -21.62 6.81 11.77
CA GLN A 54 -21.68 6.90 13.23
C GLN A 54 -23.03 6.43 13.79
N GLU A 55 -24.14 6.84 13.17
CA GLU A 55 -25.49 6.41 13.55
C GLU A 55 -25.69 4.89 13.41
N GLN A 56 -25.06 4.26 12.41
CA GLN A 56 -25.16 2.81 12.19
C GLN A 56 -24.28 1.97 13.11
N ILE A 57 -23.16 2.50 13.57
CA ILE A 57 -22.25 1.74 14.46
C ILE A 57 -22.59 1.92 15.93
N ALA A 58 -23.22 3.02 16.33
CA ALA A 58 -23.59 3.31 17.71
C ALA A 58 -24.42 2.19 18.39
N PRO A 59 -25.46 1.61 17.74
CA PRO A 59 -26.22 0.49 18.32
C PRO A 59 -25.41 -0.79 18.52
N LEU A 60 -24.27 -0.91 17.81
CA LEU A 60 -23.38 -2.07 17.91
C LEU A 60 -22.37 -1.94 19.06
N GLY A 61 -22.41 -0.85 19.82
CA GLY A 61 -21.45 -0.55 20.88
C GLY A 61 -20.03 -0.27 20.39
N VAL A 62 -19.90 0.14 19.12
CA VAL A 62 -18.62 0.43 18.47
C VAL A 62 -18.49 1.93 18.22
N GLU A 63 -17.34 2.48 18.54
CA GLU A 63 -17.03 3.91 18.32
C GLU A 63 -15.95 4.08 17.25
N LEU A 64 -16.08 5.16 16.47
CA LEU A 64 -15.03 5.57 15.54
C LEU A 64 -13.88 6.22 16.31
N ASN A 65 -12.67 5.77 16.06
CA ASN A 65 -11.49 6.45 16.58
C ASN A 65 -11.37 7.84 15.93
N GLN A 66 -11.61 8.88 16.72
CA GLN A 66 -11.64 10.28 16.25
C GLN A 66 -10.29 10.76 15.71
N GLU A 67 -9.17 10.28 16.26
CA GLU A 67 -7.83 10.66 15.79
C GLU A 67 -7.49 10.05 14.43
N LYS A 68 -8.08 8.90 14.11
CA LYS A 68 -7.81 8.15 12.87
C LYS A 68 -8.87 8.39 11.80
N THR A 69 -10.08 8.82 12.21
CA THR A 69 -11.19 9.15 11.29
C THR A 69 -11.01 10.55 10.74
N ARG A 70 -10.98 10.69 9.43
CA ARG A 70 -10.81 11.99 8.79
C ARG A 70 -11.51 12.07 7.45
N LEU A 71 -11.99 13.25 7.12
CA LEU A 71 -12.40 13.61 5.77
C LEU A 71 -11.17 14.03 4.97
N VAL A 72 -11.04 13.51 3.75
CA VAL A 72 -9.90 13.77 2.87
C VAL A 72 -10.41 14.29 1.53
N ASN A 73 -9.98 15.49 1.14
CA ASN A 73 -10.32 16.05 -0.16
C ASN A 73 -9.26 15.68 -1.21
N THR A 74 -9.50 14.62 -1.95
CA THR A 74 -8.57 14.15 -3.00
C THR A 74 -8.47 15.12 -4.19
N LEU A 75 -9.42 16.03 -4.38
CA LEU A 75 -9.36 17.06 -5.43
C LEU A 75 -8.25 18.09 -5.15
N ASN A 76 -7.96 18.35 -3.86
CA ASN A 76 -6.86 19.22 -3.43
C ASN A 76 -5.51 18.49 -3.38
N GLY A 77 -5.43 17.25 -3.89
CA GLY A 77 -4.19 16.45 -3.90
C GLY A 77 -3.85 15.82 -2.56
N GLU A 78 -4.78 15.83 -1.59
CA GLU A 78 -4.60 15.15 -0.32
C GLU A 78 -4.51 13.64 -0.52
N ALA A 79 -3.69 12.98 0.32
CA ALA A 79 -3.53 11.54 0.30
C ALA A 79 -4.17 10.91 1.53
N PHE A 80 -4.69 9.70 1.36
CA PHE A 80 -5.14 8.87 2.48
C PHE A 80 -4.50 7.50 2.40
N GLY A 81 -4.43 6.84 3.56
CA GLY A 81 -3.83 5.51 3.65
C GLY A 81 -4.88 4.44 3.83
N PHE A 82 -4.83 3.39 3.00
CA PHE A 82 -5.69 2.22 3.12
C PHE A 82 -4.91 0.96 2.79
N LEU A 83 -5.10 -0.12 3.56
CA LEU A 83 -4.44 -1.42 3.33
C LEU A 83 -2.93 -1.34 3.04
N GLY A 84 -2.20 -0.52 3.78
CA GLY A 84 -0.76 -0.39 3.58
C GLY A 84 -0.33 0.46 2.38
N PHE A 85 -1.28 0.97 1.61
CA PHE A 85 -1.04 1.90 0.51
C PHE A 85 -1.33 3.35 0.92
N ASP A 86 -0.64 4.29 0.30
CA ASP A 86 -1.00 5.70 0.21
C ASP A 86 -1.70 5.92 -1.13
N LEU A 87 -2.95 6.40 -1.10
CA LEU A 87 -3.76 6.69 -2.26
C LEU A 87 -3.86 8.21 -2.44
N ARG A 88 -3.61 8.68 -3.66
CA ARG A 88 -3.68 10.10 -4.00
C ARG A 88 -4.16 10.28 -5.43
N ARG A 89 -5.04 11.26 -5.66
CA ARG A 89 -5.43 11.68 -7.00
C ARG A 89 -4.29 12.47 -7.64
N VAL A 90 -3.89 12.09 -8.84
CA VAL A 90 -2.83 12.77 -9.61
C VAL A 90 -3.26 12.97 -11.06
N ARG A 91 -2.77 14.04 -11.68
CA ARG A 91 -3.01 14.34 -13.11
C ARG A 91 -2.21 13.37 -13.98
N LYS A 92 -2.79 12.92 -15.09
CA LYS A 92 -2.09 12.10 -16.09
C LYS A 92 -1.04 12.95 -16.80
N ARG A 93 0.12 12.35 -17.07
CA ARG A 93 1.10 12.98 -17.97
C ARG A 93 0.56 12.92 -19.40
N GLY A 94 0.48 14.10 -20.06
CA GLY A 94 0.06 14.19 -21.45
C GLY A 94 -1.45 14.18 -21.71
N GLY A 95 -2.29 14.54 -20.72
CA GLY A 95 -3.73 14.64 -20.90
C GLY A 95 -4.44 15.35 -19.74
N ASP A 96 -5.73 15.65 -19.93
CA ASP A 96 -6.55 16.34 -18.92
C ASP A 96 -7.16 15.39 -17.85
N GLY A 97 -6.89 14.11 -17.94
CA GLY A 97 -7.41 13.12 -17.02
C GLY A 97 -6.64 13.03 -15.70
N HIS A 98 -7.28 12.45 -14.71
CA HIS A 98 -6.68 12.10 -13.41
C HIS A 98 -6.75 10.59 -13.20
N PHE A 99 -5.94 10.09 -12.26
CA PHE A 99 -6.03 8.71 -11.77
C PHE A 99 -5.63 8.65 -10.30
N ILE A 100 -5.99 7.57 -9.64
CA ILE A 100 -5.58 7.33 -8.26
C ILE A 100 -4.23 6.64 -8.27
N LEU A 101 -3.21 7.35 -7.81
CA LEU A 101 -1.87 6.82 -7.59
C LEU A 101 -1.88 6.03 -6.27
N MET A 102 -1.63 4.73 -6.34
CA MET A 102 -1.65 3.80 -5.21
C MET A 102 -0.22 3.30 -4.96
N THR A 103 0.44 3.79 -3.92
CA THR A 103 1.85 3.47 -3.62
C THR A 103 2.01 2.84 -2.25
N PRO A 104 2.97 1.90 -2.06
CA PRO A 104 3.26 1.33 -0.74
C PRO A 104 3.65 2.41 0.27
N LYS A 105 3.01 2.43 1.45
CA LYS A 105 3.33 3.36 2.54
C LYS A 105 4.80 3.30 2.94
N LYS A 106 5.35 4.43 3.36
CA LYS A 106 6.71 4.52 3.91
C LYS A 106 6.94 3.51 5.05
N LYS A 107 5.92 3.30 5.90
CA LYS A 107 5.95 2.31 7.00
C LYS A 107 6.14 0.89 6.46
N ALA A 108 5.40 0.49 5.41
CA ALA A 108 5.51 -0.83 4.79
C ALA A 108 6.88 -1.07 4.15
N ARG A 109 7.44 -0.05 3.46
CA ARG A 109 8.80 -0.11 2.89
C ARG A 109 9.87 -0.23 3.99
N LYS A 110 9.73 0.52 5.09
CA LYS A 110 10.63 0.40 6.25
C LYS A 110 10.53 -0.98 6.89
N ALA A 111 9.34 -1.55 7.04
CA ALA A 111 9.11 -2.85 7.65
C ALA A 111 9.78 -3.99 6.88
N VAL A 112 9.63 -4.05 5.55
CA VAL A 112 10.30 -5.09 4.75
C VAL A 112 11.83 -4.96 4.81
N LYS A 113 12.36 -3.73 4.75
CA LYS A 113 13.80 -3.48 4.92
C LYS A 113 14.32 -3.91 6.30
N ALA A 114 13.53 -3.69 7.35
CA ALA A 114 13.87 -4.14 8.71
C ALA A 114 13.90 -5.67 8.79
N LYS A 115 12.87 -6.36 8.25
CA LYS A 115 12.85 -7.84 8.19
C LYS A 115 14.08 -8.41 7.49
N VAL A 116 14.47 -7.84 6.33
CA VAL A 116 15.70 -8.27 5.61
C VAL A 116 16.95 -8.06 6.47
N ARG A 117 17.05 -6.90 7.14
CA ARG A 117 18.18 -6.63 8.07
C ARG A 117 18.24 -7.65 9.20
N ASP A 118 17.10 -8.00 9.78
CA ASP A 118 17.00 -8.92 10.90
C ASP A 118 17.35 -10.36 10.48
N ILE A 119 16.92 -10.81 9.29
CA ILE A 119 17.33 -12.09 8.72
C ILE A 119 18.87 -12.16 8.60
N ILE A 120 19.48 -11.09 8.07
CA ILE A 120 20.94 -11.02 7.92
C ILE A 120 21.64 -10.98 9.28
N ALA A 121 21.13 -10.19 10.23
CA ALA A 121 21.74 -10.03 11.55
C ALA A 121 21.72 -11.34 12.36
N ARG A 122 20.60 -12.06 12.30
CA ARG A 122 20.42 -13.35 12.97
C ARG A 122 21.07 -14.52 12.22
N GLY A 123 21.57 -14.28 11.02
CA GLY A 123 22.07 -15.31 10.13
C GLY A 123 23.38 -15.97 10.57
N GLY A 124 24.19 -15.35 11.45
CA GLY A 124 25.40 -15.95 12.01
C GLY A 124 26.23 -16.73 10.99
N ALA A 125 26.45 -18.01 11.27
CA ALA A 125 27.16 -18.96 10.42
C ALA A 125 26.32 -19.55 9.27
N THR A 126 25.02 -19.29 9.21
CA THR A 126 24.13 -19.82 8.15
C THR A 126 24.69 -19.51 6.76
N PRO A 127 24.75 -20.47 5.81
CA PRO A 127 25.21 -20.24 4.45
C PRO A 127 24.50 -19.07 3.76
N ALA A 128 25.21 -18.33 2.90
CA ALA A 128 24.62 -17.15 2.24
C ALA A 128 23.39 -17.49 1.40
N GLN A 129 23.42 -18.61 0.69
CA GLN A 129 22.31 -19.10 -0.11
C GLN A 129 21.05 -19.37 0.72
N GLU A 130 21.20 -19.93 1.90
CA GLU A 130 20.08 -20.20 2.81
C GLU A 130 19.48 -18.88 3.35
N LEU A 131 20.31 -17.89 3.67
CA LEU A 131 19.83 -16.56 4.05
C LEU A 131 19.10 -15.87 2.90
N VAL A 132 19.61 -16.02 1.66
CA VAL A 132 18.96 -15.48 0.47
C VAL A 132 17.59 -16.13 0.25
N LYS A 133 17.43 -17.44 0.46
CA LYS A 133 16.11 -18.09 0.41
C LYS A 133 15.11 -17.48 1.39
N ARG A 134 15.53 -17.23 2.63
CA ARG A 134 14.67 -16.56 3.64
C ARG A 134 14.31 -15.12 3.27
N ILE A 135 15.28 -14.37 2.72
CA ILE A 135 15.05 -13.03 2.17
C ILE A 135 14.04 -13.09 1.04
N ASN A 136 14.21 -14.02 0.09
CA ASN A 136 13.32 -14.19 -1.05
C ASN A 136 11.87 -14.47 -0.65
N ALA A 137 11.63 -15.32 0.34
CA ALA A 137 10.29 -15.58 0.87
C ALA A 137 9.63 -14.30 1.39
N THR A 138 10.40 -13.47 2.12
CA THR A 138 9.93 -12.17 2.62
C THR A 138 9.63 -11.19 1.49
N LEU A 139 10.50 -11.14 0.48
CA LEU A 139 10.35 -10.24 -0.68
C LEU A 139 9.18 -10.65 -1.56
N ALA A 140 9.05 -11.95 -1.86
CA ALA A 140 7.96 -12.48 -2.68
C ALA A 140 6.59 -12.13 -2.07
N GLY A 141 6.40 -12.34 -0.77
CA GLY A 141 5.16 -11.96 -0.08
C GLY A 141 4.89 -10.46 -0.15
N TRP A 142 5.92 -9.63 0.10
CA TRP A 142 5.78 -8.17 0.05
C TRP A 142 5.51 -7.65 -1.37
N VAL A 143 6.24 -8.13 -2.36
CA VAL A 143 6.06 -7.73 -3.76
C VAL A 143 4.70 -8.18 -4.27
N ASN A 144 4.29 -9.43 -4.01
CA ASN A 144 2.98 -9.95 -4.43
C ASN A 144 1.82 -9.13 -3.86
N TYR A 145 1.94 -8.67 -2.62
CA TYR A 145 0.93 -7.80 -2.02
C TYR A 145 0.87 -6.42 -2.68
N PHE A 146 2.02 -5.81 -2.94
CA PHE A 146 2.09 -4.43 -3.43
C PHE A 146 2.12 -4.29 -4.96
N ARG A 147 2.23 -5.38 -5.73
CA ARG A 147 2.29 -5.33 -7.20
C ARG A 147 1.03 -4.81 -7.87
N ALA A 148 -0.11 -4.87 -7.17
CA ALA A 148 -1.38 -4.32 -7.63
C ALA A 148 -1.38 -2.79 -7.77
N GLY A 149 -0.47 -2.10 -7.08
CA GLY A 149 -0.36 -0.64 -7.07
C GLY A 149 0.73 -0.09 -8.00
N ASN A 150 0.89 1.23 -7.95
CA ASN A 150 1.96 1.96 -8.65
C ASN A 150 3.28 1.85 -7.87
N ALA A 151 3.77 0.62 -7.69
CA ALA A 151 4.85 0.30 -6.76
C ALA A 151 6.26 0.34 -7.35
N SER A 152 6.45 0.61 -8.65
CA SER A 152 7.75 0.51 -9.35
C SER A 152 8.88 1.23 -8.61
N ARG A 153 8.65 2.48 -8.18
CA ARG A 153 9.65 3.26 -7.44
C ARG A 153 9.95 2.66 -6.07
N ALA A 154 8.93 2.15 -5.38
CA ALA A 154 9.08 1.49 -4.09
C ALA A 154 9.82 0.16 -4.24
N PHE A 155 9.56 -0.58 -5.30
CA PHE A 155 10.26 -1.82 -5.64
C PHE A 155 11.74 -1.56 -5.91
N SER A 156 12.09 -0.56 -6.74
CA SER A 156 13.49 -0.18 -6.96
C SER A 156 14.19 0.19 -5.66
N GLU A 157 13.56 1.02 -4.81
CA GLU A 157 14.12 1.41 -3.50
C GLU A 157 14.39 0.22 -2.57
N VAL A 158 13.50 -0.77 -2.54
CA VAL A 158 13.66 -1.98 -1.72
C VAL A 158 14.70 -2.92 -2.33
N ARG A 159 14.67 -3.12 -3.64
CA ARG A 159 15.65 -3.92 -4.39
C ARG A 159 17.08 -3.43 -4.14
N ASP A 160 17.33 -2.14 -4.37
CA ASP A 160 18.67 -1.54 -4.22
C ASP A 160 19.17 -1.69 -2.77
N TYR A 161 18.25 -1.53 -1.79
CA TYR A 161 18.58 -1.77 -0.40
C TYR A 161 18.96 -3.23 -0.12
N VAL A 162 18.21 -4.19 -0.65
CA VAL A 162 18.46 -5.62 -0.46
C VAL A 162 19.78 -6.04 -1.10
N GLU A 163 20.02 -5.64 -2.34
CA GLU A 163 21.28 -5.89 -3.04
C GLU A 163 22.49 -5.36 -2.24
N MET A 164 22.39 -4.12 -1.78
CA MET A 164 23.43 -3.51 -0.93
C MET A 164 23.68 -4.33 0.34
N LYS A 165 22.61 -4.79 1.00
CA LYS A 165 22.73 -5.58 2.24
C LYS A 165 23.31 -6.95 2.01
N VAL A 166 22.93 -7.64 0.94
CA VAL A 166 23.51 -8.95 0.56
C VAL A 166 25.00 -8.79 0.21
N ARG A 167 25.37 -7.79 -0.59
CA ARG A 167 26.80 -7.50 -0.87
C ARG A 167 27.59 -7.20 0.40
N THR A 168 27.01 -6.45 1.33
CA THR A 168 27.65 -6.15 2.63
C THR A 168 27.87 -7.43 3.44
N LEU A 169 26.88 -8.34 3.49
CA LEU A 169 26.99 -9.64 4.14
C LEU A 169 28.16 -10.45 3.56
N LEU A 170 28.20 -10.59 2.22
CA LEU A 170 29.25 -11.35 1.53
C LEU A 170 30.64 -10.75 1.76
N THR A 171 30.75 -9.43 1.71
CA THR A 171 32.00 -8.71 1.96
C THR A 171 32.50 -8.91 3.37
N ARG A 172 31.63 -8.84 4.40
CA ARG A 172 31.99 -9.09 5.81
C ARG A 172 32.46 -10.52 6.04
N ARG A 173 31.78 -11.50 5.46
CA ARG A 173 32.16 -12.94 5.60
C ARG A 173 33.53 -13.26 4.99
N LYS A 174 33.95 -12.54 3.98
CA LYS A 174 35.30 -12.65 3.40
C LYS A 174 36.34 -11.77 4.12
N ARG A 175 36.03 -11.24 5.32
CA ARG A 175 36.90 -10.37 6.14
C ARG A 175 37.47 -9.16 5.40
N ARG A 176 36.74 -8.65 4.37
CA ARG A 176 37.21 -7.49 3.59
C ARG A 176 36.51 -6.22 4.05
N ARG A 177 37.26 -5.14 4.31
CA ARG A 177 36.74 -3.89 4.89
C ARG A 177 36.29 -2.87 3.85
N LYS A 178 36.75 -2.93 2.60
CA LYS A 178 36.47 -1.89 1.60
C LYS A 178 35.15 -2.15 0.85
N ARG A 179 34.22 -1.19 0.94
CA ARG A 179 32.87 -1.24 0.32
C ARG A 179 32.93 -1.32 -1.20
N SER A 180 33.87 -0.60 -1.84
CA SER A 180 34.07 -0.61 -3.30
C SER A 180 34.42 -1.98 -3.87
N VAL A 181 35.04 -2.85 -3.07
CA VAL A 181 35.36 -4.22 -3.47
C VAL A 181 34.11 -5.10 -3.57
N GLY A 182 33.08 -4.82 -2.78
CA GLY A 182 31.81 -5.55 -2.81
C GLY A 182 31.09 -5.43 -4.14
N TRP A 183 31.06 -4.23 -4.74
CA TRP A 183 30.37 -4.00 -6.01
C TRP A 183 31.07 -4.64 -7.21
N ARG A 184 32.41 -4.64 -7.24
CA ARG A 184 33.18 -5.30 -8.31
C ARG A 184 33.12 -6.82 -8.21
N ARG A 185 33.19 -7.37 -6.98
CA ARG A 185 33.26 -8.83 -6.77
C ARG A 185 31.92 -9.51 -6.82
N TRP A 186 30.88 -8.84 -6.33
CA TRP A 186 29.52 -9.36 -6.21
C TRP A 186 28.60 -8.59 -7.17
N SER A 187 28.77 -8.88 -8.48
CA SER A 187 27.96 -8.27 -9.54
C SER A 187 26.48 -8.63 -9.40
N ASN A 188 25.62 -8.01 -10.20
CA ASN A 188 24.20 -8.35 -10.24
C ASN A 188 24.02 -9.81 -10.69
N GLU A 189 24.74 -10.25 -11.73
CA GLU A 189 24.74 -11.63 -12.22
C GLU A 189 25.02 -12.60 -11.07
N TYR A 190 26.04 -12.32 -10.25
CA TYR A 190 26.34 -13.17 -9.10
C TYR A 190 25.19 -13.24 -8.08
N LEU A 191 24.54 -12.10 -7.80
CA LEU A 191 23.42 -12.06 -6.85
C LEU A 191 22.20 -12.82 -7.37
N TYR A 192 21.89 -12.69 -8.65
CA TYR A 192 20.68 -13.26 -9.23
C TYR A 192 20.90 -14.68 -9.74
N ASP A 193 21.97 -14.94 -10.48
CA ASP A 193 22.18 -16.22 -11.18
C ASP A 193 22.86 -17.26 -10.27
N VAL A 194 23.76 -16.82 -9.36
CA VAL A 194 24.48 -17.74 -8.49
C VAL A 194 23.83 -17.87 -7.11
N LEU A 195 23.42 -16.75 -6.48
CA LEU A 195 22.78 -16.77 -5.18
C LEU A 195 21.27 -16.94 -5.25
N GLY A 196 20.65 -16.74 -6.41
CA GLY A 196 19.23 -16.85 -6.64
C GLY A 196 18.41 -15.78 -5.93
N LEU A 197 18.93 -14.53 -5.86
CA LEU A 197 18.19 -13.43 -5.24
C LEU A 197 16.89 -13.15 -6.00
N TYR A 198 15.83 -12.76 -5.28
CA TYR A 198 14.52 -12.46 -5.85
C TYR A 198 14.59 -11.39 -6.95
N TRP A 199 13.99 -11.68 -8.11
CA TRP A 199 14.11 -10.87 -9.33
C TRP A 199 12.76 -10.36 -9.89
N ASP A 200 11.61 -10.92 -9.49
CA ASP A 200 10.30 -10.59 -10.05
C ASP A 200 9.68 -9.32 -9.43
N TRP A 201 10.27 -8.18 -9.72
CA TRP A 201 9.83 -6.86 -9.27
C TRP A 201 8.77 -6.21 -10.19
N LYS A 202 7.98 -7.02 -10.90
CA LYS A 202 6.97 -6.52 -11.84
C LYS A 202 5.72 -6.05 -11.12
N ILE A 203 5.19 -4.89 -11.54
CA ILE A 203 3.84 -4.45 -11.16
C ILE A 203 2.81 -5.20 -12.00
N GLN A 204 1.63 -5.41 -11.41
CA GLN A 204 0.48 -6.02 -12.07
C GLN A 204 -0.77 -5.24 -11.65
N PRO A 205 -1.03 -4.09 -12.30
CA PRO A 205 -2.15 -3.24 -11.94
C PRO A 205 -3.47 -4.00 -12.04
N LEU A 206 -4.36 -3.75 -11.07
CA LEU A 206 -5.70 -4.31 -11.10
C LEU A 206 -6.50 -3.72 -12.27
N PRO A 207 -7.26 -4.53 -13.02
CA PRO A 207 -8.17 -4.04 -14.05
C PRO A 207 -9.18 -3.06 -13.42
N GLY A 208 -9.39 -1.90 -14.05
CA GLY A 208 -10.42 -0.93 -13.63
C GLY A 208 -10.04 0.05 -12.53
N VAL A 209 -8.87 -0.06 -11.90
CA VAL A 209 -8.37 0.93 -10.94
C VAL A 209 -7.74 2.09 -11.72
N GLY A 210 -8.51 3.14 -11.98
CA GLY A 210 -7.93 4.31 -12.66
C GLY A 210 -8.89 5.26 -13.40
N ARG A 211 -10.20 5.05 -13.30
CA ARG A 211 -11.17 5.93 -13.95
C ARG A 211 -12.26 6.37 -12.96
N GLY A 212 -12.13 7.56 -12.43
CA GLY A 212 -13.18 8.20 -11.62
C GLY A 212 -12.66 9.32 -10.71
N ASP A 213 -13.42 10.39 -10.59
CA ASP A 213 -13.18 11.46 -9.62
C ASP A 213 -13.82 11.05 -8.29
N VAL A 214 -12.98 10.80 -7.27
CA VAL A 214 -13.44 10.25 -5.99
C VAL A 214 -12.95 11.10 -4.82
N LYS A 215 -13.87 11.57 -3.98
CA LYS A 215 -13.60 12.07 -2.62
C LYS A 215 -13.74 10.93 -1.61
N VAL A 216 -12.94 10.92 -0.56
CA VAL A 216 -12.86 9.79 0.36
C VAL A 216 -12.99 10.24 1.81
N ALA A 217 -13.91 9.62 2.54
CA ALA A 217 -13.92 9.63 4.00
C ALA A 217 -13.29 8.33 4.52
N VAL A 218 -12.35 8.41 5.48
CA VAL A 218 -11.67 7.25 6.04
C VAL A 218 -11.94 7.16 7.53
N GLY A 219 -12.50 6.04 7.97
CA GLY A 219 -12.68 5.71 9.39
C GLY A 219 -12.00 4.38 9.73
N ARG A 220 -11.36 4.30 10.89
CA ARG A 220 -10.81 3.07 11.45
C ARG A 220 -11.51 2.78 12.78
N GLN A 221 -11.92 1.54 12.96
CA GLN A 221 -12.45 1.06 14.25
C GLN A 221 -11.29 0.58 15.12
N ASP A 222 -11.27 0.95 16.39
CA ASP A 222 -10.43 0.31 17.39
C ASP A 222 -11.25 -0.77 18.09
N SER A 223 -10.72 -1.97 18.10
CA SER A 223 -11.18 -3.09 18.92
C SER A 223 -10.45 -3.09 20.25
#